data_05b0fadd52227a221955449a15287ec2
#
_entry.id   05b0fadd52227a221955449a15287ec2
#
_cell.length_a   1.000
_cell.length_b   1.000
_cell.length_c   1.000
_cell.angle_alpha   90.00
_cell.angle_beta   90.00
_cell.angle_gamma   90.00
#
_symmetry.space_group_name_H-M   'P 1'
#
loop_
_entity.id
_entity.type
_entity.pdbx_description
1 polymer ?
#
loop_
_entity_poly.entity_id
_entity_poly.type
_entity_poly.pdbx_seq_one_letter_code
_entity_poly.pdbx_strand_id
1 'polypeptide(L)'
;MTSEQKKAALEHFAALLDKQDARVKKMREAHDFIDYAKLDKIIVGVCGGDGIGPVITHEARRVLEFILRDEIKAGRVEFRDIDGLTIERRVEVMKAIPDDVLAQL
;
A
#
# COMPACT_ATOMS: atom_id res chain seq x y z
N MET A 1 8.56 20.29 29.47
CA MET A 1 7.40 19.45 29.16
C MET A 1 6.48 19.40 30.36
N THR A 2 5.21 19.76 30.19
CA THR A 2 4.21 19.77 31.27
C THR A 2 3.78 18.35 31.62
N SER A 3 3.15 18.19 32.83
CA SER A 3 2.59 16.90 33.24
C SER A 3 1.54 16.39 32.26
N GLU A 4 0.75 17.29 31.70
CA GLU A 4 -0.28 17.00 30.71
C GLU A 4 0.30 16.51 29.38
N GLN A 5 1.38 17.14 28.92
CA GLN A 5 2.10 16.69 27.73
C GLN A 5 2.71 15.31 27.91
N LYS A 6 3.26 14.99 29.11
CA LYS A 6 3.77 13.65 29.42
C LYS A 6 2.66 12.62 29.41
N LYS A 7 1.51 12.91 30.00
CA LYS A 7 0.36 12.03 30.03
C LYS A 7 -0.13 11.72 28.61
N ALA A 8 -0.32 12.75 27.80
CA ALA A 8 -0.75 12.57 26.41
C ALA A 8 0.24 11.72 25.59
N ALA A 9 1.55 11.92 25.80
CA ALA A 9 2.57 11.11 25.12
C ALA A 9 2.53 9.64 25.53
N LEU A 10 2.32 9.36 26.83
CA LEU A 10 2.20 7.99 27.34
C LEU A 10 0.94 7.31 26.83
N GLU A 11 -0.19 7.99 26.80
CA GLU A 11 -1.45 7.49 26.25
C GLU A 11 -1.30 7.17 24.75
N HIS A 12 -0.68 8.06 24.00
CA HIS A 12 -0.41 7.83 22.58
C HIS A 12 0.50 6.62 22.36
N PHE A 13 1.57 6.49 23.16
CA PHE A 13 2.48 5.36 23.05
C PHE A 13 1.80 4.03 23.41
N ALA A 14 0.97 4.02 24.46
CA ALA A 14 0.18 2.85 24.82
C ALA A 14 -0.74 2.42 23.67
N ALA A 15 -1.46 3.34 23.07
CA ALA A 15 -2.32 3.06 21.91
C ALA A 15 -1.55 2.52 20.70
N LEU A 16 -0.31 2.99 20.47
CA LEU A 16 0.57 2.43 19.44
C LEU A 16 0.97 0.99 19.73
N LEU A 17 1.30 0.67 20.98
CA LEU A 17 1.64 -0.69 21.40
C LEU A 17 0.46 -1.63 21.23
N ASP A 18 -0.73 -1.25 21.65
CA ASP A 18 -1.95 -2.04 21.50
C ASP A 18 -2.23 -2.34 20.01
N LYS A 19 -2.06 -1.33 19.15
CA LYS A 19 -2.19 -1.49 17.70
C LYS A 19 -1.17 -2.46 17.10
N GLN A 20 0.08 -2.41 17.58
CA GLN A 20 1.12 -3.33 17.13
C GLN A 20 0.87 -4.76 17.61
N ASP A 21 0.44 -4.94 18.85
CA ASP A 21 0.09 -6.26 19.38
C ASP A 21 -1.05 -6.90 18.61
N ALA A 22 -2.10 -6.13 18.33
CA ALA A 22 -3.21 -6.60 17.49
C ALA A 22 -2.74 -7.01 16.08
N ARG A 23 -1.83 -6.24 15.48
CA ARG A 23 -1.24 -6.57 14.18
C ARG A 23 -0.43 -7.85 14.23
N VAL A 24 0.44 -8.00 15.22
CA VAL A 24 1.27 -9.21 15.40
C VAL A 24 0.40 -10.43 15.62
N LYS A 25 -0.65 -10.30 16.44
CA LYS A 25 -1.62 -11.38 16.66
C LYS A 25 -2.28 -11.82 15.37
N LYS A 26 -2.79 -10.86 14.57
CA LYS A 26 -3.38 -11.14 13.26
C LYS A 26 -2.40 -11.84 12.32
N MET A 27 -1.13 -11.41 12.30
CA MET A 27 -0.09 -12.04 11.47
C MET A 27 0.21 -13.48 11.92
N ARG A 28 0.20 -13.77 13.23
CA ARG A 28 0.41 -15.12 13.75
C ARG A 28 -0.76 -16.07 13.48
N GLU A 29 -1.96 -15.53 13.43
CA GLU A 29 -3.19 -16.27 13.15
C GLU A 29 -3.43 -16.46 11.65
N ALA A 30 -2.76 -15.68 10.80
CA ALA A 30 -2.86 -15.80 9.34
C ALA A 30 -2.00 -16.97 8.85
N HIS A 31 -2.66 -18.04 8.44
CA HIS A 31 -2.03 -19.23 7.87
C HIS A 31 -2.32 -19.37 6.36
N ASP A 32 -3.10 -18.46 5.82
CA ASP A 32 -3.53 -18.53 4.43
C ASP A 32 -2.53 -17.80 3.53
N PHE A 33 -1.87 -18.55 2.67
CA PHE A 33 -1.10 -18.01 1.57
C PHE A 33 -2.00 -17.86 0.35
N ILE A 34 -1.87 -16.73 -0.35
CA ILE A 34 -2.60 -16.51 -1.60
C ILE A 34 -2.06 -17.49 -2.65
N ASP A 35 -2.90 -18.39 -3.11
CA ASP A 35 -2.62 -19.23 -4.26
C ASP A 35 -3.05 -18.48 -5.53
N TYR A 36 -2.10 -17.81 -6.17
CA TYR A 36 -2.35 -17.00 -7.36
C TYR A 36 -2.89 -17.82 -8.54
N ALA A 37 -2.63 -19.13 -8.56
CA ALA A 37 -3.17 -20.02 -9.60
C ALA A 37 -4.69 -20.21 -9.50
N LYS A 38 -5.27 -19.99 -8.31
CA LYS A 38 -6.71 -20.11 -8.06
C LYS A 38 -7.46 -18.79 -8.20
N LEU A 39 -6.76 -17.69 -8.44
CA LEU A 39 -7.41 -16.39 -8.63
C LEU A 39 -7.94 -16.29 -10.05
N ASP A 40 -9.18 -15.87 -10.20
CA ASP A 40 -9.79 -15.60 -11.52
C ASP A 40 -9.11 -14.39 -12.19
N LYS A 41 -8.69 -13.42 -11.40
CA LYS A 41 -8.01 -12.21 -11.88
C LYS A 41 -6.90 -11.80 -10.91
N ILE A 42 -5.78 -11.38 -11.46
CA ILE A 42 -4.66 -10.78 -10.74
C ILE A 42 -4.65 -9.29 -11.03
N ILE A 43 -4.71 -8.48 -9.99
CA ILE A 43 -4.62 -7.02 -10.09
C ILE A 43 -3.22 -6.59 -9.70
N VAL A 44 -2.56 -5.88 -10.60
CA VAL A 44 -1.23 -5.30 -10.37
C VAL A 44 -1.40 -3.81 -10.09
N GLY A 45 -1.21 -3.40 -8.85
CA GLY A 45 -1.22 -1.99 -8.46
C GLY A 45 0.05 -1.27 -8.96
N VAL A 46 -0.14 -0.13 -9.61
CA VAL A 46 0.95 0.69 -10.15
C VAL A 46 1.03 1.98 -9.36
N CYS A 47 2.07 2.13 -8.55
CA CYS A 47 2.31 3.30 -7.71
C CYS A 47 3.48 4.10 -8.27
N GLY A 48 3.20 5.13 -9.06
CA GLY A 48 4.23 5.99 -9.67
C GLY A 48 4.95 6.88 -8.65
N GLY A 49 4.21 7.37 -7.66
CA GLY A 49 4.74 8.34 -6.70
C GLY A 49 5.09 9.68 -7.35
N ASP A 50 6.26 10.20 -7.02
CA ASP A 50 6.78 11.46 -7.55
C ASP A 50 8.24 11.36 -8.01
N GLY A 51 8.83 12.50 -8.40
CA GLY A 51 10.20 12.58 -8.90
C GLY A 51 10.41 11.72 -10.14
N ILE A 52 11.40 10.84 -10.11
CA ILE A 52 11.72 9.91 -11.20
C ILE A 52 10.76 8.70 -11.23
N GLY A 53 10.00 8.48 -10.16
CA GLY A 53 9.12 7.33 -9.98
C GLY A 53 8.15 7.11 -11.15
N PRO A 54 7.37 8.12 -11.59
CA PRO A 54 6.42 7.98 -12.70
C PRO A 54 7.07 7.51 -13.99
N VAL A 55 8.25 8.02 -14.32
CA VAL A 55 8.98 7.65 -15.56
C VAL A 55 9.42 6.19 -15.52
N ILE A 56 10.07 5.77 -14.42
CA ILE A 56 10.54 4.39 -14.25
C ILE A 56 9.37 3.42 -14.23
N THR A 57 8.32 3.75 -13.50
CA THR A 57 7.15 2.90 -13.35
C THR A 57 6.40 2.74 -14.67
N HIS A 58 6.30 3.81 -15.46
CA HIS A 58 5.69 3.76 -16.79
C HIS A 58 6.45 2.81 -17.72
N GLU A 59 7.78 2.89 -17.77
CA GLU A 59 8.57 1.99 -18.61
C GLU A 59 8.52 0.54 -18.14
N ALA A 60 8.58 0.31 -16.84
CA ALA A 60 8.39 -1.04 -16.27
C ALA A 60 7.02 -1.63 -16.62
N ARG A 61 5.96 -0.81 -16.52
CA ARG A 61 4.60 -1.20 -16.92
C ARG A 61 4.54 -1.58 -18.40
N ARG A 62 5.13 -0.79 -19.29
CA ARG A 62 5.16 -1.09 -20.74
C ARG A 62 5.78 -2.46 -21.02
N VAL A 63 6.87 -2.80 -20.33
CA VAL A 63 7.52 -4.12 -20.46
C VAL A 63 6.60 -5.23 -19.99
N LEU A 64 5.97 -5.07 -18.82
CA LEU A 64 5.04 -6.05 -18.27
C LEU A 64 3.80 -6.23 -19.16
N GLU A 65 3.23 -5.15 -19.68
CA GLU A 65 2.09 -5.20 -20.59
C GLU A 65 2.44 -5.94 -21.90
N PHE A 66 3.67 -5.80 -22.37
CA PHE A 66 4.14 -6.55 -23.54
C PHE A 66 4.27 -8.05 -23.24
N ILE A 67 4.87 -8.40 -22.10
CA ILE A 67 5.08 -9.79 -21.70
C ILE A 67 3.74 -10.48 -21.39
N LEU A 68 2.83 -9.78 -20.71
CA LEU A 68 1.55 -10.30 -20.21
C LEU A 68 0.37 -10.01 -21.15
N ARG A 69 0.63 -9.59 -22.37
CA ARG A 69 -0.41 -9.13 -23.33
C ARG A 69 -1.57 -10.11 -23.51
N ASP A 70 -1.27 -11.40 -23.52
CA ASP A 70 -2.27 -12.44 -23.76
C ASP A 70 -3.14 -12.65 -22.49
N GLU A 71 -2.54 -12.57 -21.30
CA GLU A 71 -3.24 -12.64 -20.02
C GLU A 71 -4.11 -11.37 -19.77
N ILE A 72 -3.64 -10.21 -20.22
CA ILE A 72 -4.41 -8.97 -20.15
C ILE A 72 -5.62 -9.04 -21.10
N LYS A 73 -5.44 -9.52 -22.34
CA LYS A 73 -6.53 -9.71 -23.29
C LYS A 73 -7.56 -10.74 -22.80
N ALA A 74 -7.10 -11.77 -22.11
CA ALA A 74 -7.97 -12.78 -21.51
C ALA A 74 -8.68 -12.28 -20.22
N GLY A 75 -8.35 -11.07 -19.74
CA GLY A 75 -8.91 -10.48 -18.52
C GLY A 75 -8.37 -11.09 -17.23
N ARG A 76 -7.30 -11.89 -17.28
CA ARG A 76 -6.67 -12.51 -16.11
C ARG A 76 -5.75 -11.57 -15.36
N VAL A 77 -5.19 -10.59 -16.04
CA VAL A 77 -4.32 -9.56 -15.45
C VAL A 77 -4.88 -8.18 -15.75
N GLU A 78 -4.96 -7.37 -14.71
CA GLU A 78 -5.38 -5.96 -14.79
C GLU A 78 -4.33 -5.09 -14.12
N PHE A 79 -3.91 -4.01 -14.79
CA PHE A 79 -3.10 -2.96 -14.17
C PHE A 79 -4.01 -1.85 -13.64
N ARG A 80 -3.78 -1.47 -12.39
CA ARG A 80 -4.55 -0.40 -11.72
C ARG A 80 -3.60 0.67 -11.22
N ASP A 81 -3.79 1.89 -11.69
CA ASP A 81 -3.04 3.04 -11.20
C ASP A 81 -3.52 3.42 -9.80
N ILE A 82 -2.57 3.60 -8.88
CA ILE A 82 -2.81 4.01 -7.50
C ILE A 82 -2.11 5.35 -7.31
N ASP A 83 -2.89 6.41 -7.36
CA ASP A 83 -2.44 7.79 -7.19
C ASP A 83 -2.43 8.23 -5.73
N GLY A 84 -1.76 9.35 -5.45
CA GLY A 84 -1.78 9.98 -4.13
C GLY A 84 -0.56 9.71 -3.25
N LEU A 85 0.49 9.07 -3.79
CA LEU A 85 1.78 8.88 -3.11
C LEU A 85 2.80 9.98 -3.44
N THR A 86 2.34 11.19 -3.77
CA THR A 86 3.20 12.34 -3.96
C THR A 86 3.60 12.99 -2.64
N ILE A 87 4.73 13.71 -2.63
CA ILE A 87 5.22 14.38 -1.42
C ILE A 87 4.24 15.46 -0.96
N GLU A 88 3.63 16.19 -1.89
CA GLU A 88 2.63 17.22 -1.61
C GLU A 88 1.44 16.61 -0.85
N ARG A 89 0.91 15.52 -1.35
CA ARG A 89 -0.22 14.82 -0.71
C ARG A 89 0.13 14.29 0.67
N ARG A 90 1.32 13.72 0.83
CA ARG A 90 1.80 13.20 2.13
C ARG A 90 1.98 14.31 3.15
N VAL A 91 2.51 15.45 2.75
CA VAL A 91 2.66 16.64 3.62
C VAL A 91 1.30 17.21 3.99
N GLU A 92 0.37 17.32 3.02
CA GLU A 92 -0.99 17.81 3.27
C GLU A 92 -1.71 16.99 4.36
N VAL A 93 -1.62 15.68 4.30
CA VAL A 93 -2.29 14.78 5.27
C VAL A 93 -1.41 14.37 6.45
N MET A 94 -0.15 14.82 6.49
CA MET A 94 0.86 14.47 7.50
C MET A 94 1.00 12.96 7.73
N LYS A 95 0.94 12.18 6.66
CA LYS A 95 1.08 10.72 6.66
C LYS A 95 2.00 10.25 5.54
N ALA A 96 2.82 9.24 5.82
CA ALA A 96 3.67 8.61 4.82
C ALA A 96 2.85 7.93 3.71
N ILE A 97 1.75 7.30 4.08
CA ILE A 97 0.76 6.74 3.17
C ILE A 97 -0.61 7.29 3.59
N PRO A 98 -1.32 8.06 2.75
CA PRO A 98 -2.68 8.49 3.01
C PRO A 98 -3.62 7.29 3.20
N ASP A 99 -4.64 7.42 4.08
CA ASP A 99 -5.52 6.30 4.40
C ASP A 99 -6.33 5.80 3.20
N ASP A 100 -6.73 6.70 2.32
CA ASP A 100 -7.43 6.39 1.07
C ASP A 100 -6.55 5.62 0.08
N VAL A 101 -5.24 5.87 0.08
CA VAL A 101 -4.27 5.12 -0.72
C VAL A 101 -4.01 3.74 -0.09
N LEU A 102 -3.83 3.71 1.24
CA LEU A 102 -3.63 2.45 1.96
C LEU A 102 -4.80 1.48 1.78
N ALA A 103 -6.02 2.00 1.65
CA ALA A 103 -7.21 1.18 1.42
C ALA A 103 -7.27 0.55 0.01
N GLN A 104 -6.43 1.01 -0.92
CA GLN A 104 -6.34 0.47 -2.28
C GLN A 104 -5.21 -0.57 -2.43
N LEU A 105 -4.30 -0.61 -1.47
CA LEU A 105 -3.17 -1.53 -1.41
C LEU A 105 -3.55 -2.82 -0.69
#